data_8aa79e42654e9e8a0973f7d020064193
#
_entry.id   8aa79e42654e9e8a0973f7d020064193
#
_cell.length_a   1.000
_cell.length_b   1.000
_cell.length_c   1.000
_cell.angle_alpha   90.00
_cell.angle_beta   90.00
_cell.angle_gamma   90.00
#
_symmetry.space_group_name_H-M   'P 1'
#
loop_
_entity.id
_entity.type
_entity.pdbx_description
1 polymer ?
#
loop_
_entity_poly.entity_id
_entity_poly.type
_entity_poly.pdbx_seq_one_letter_code
_entity_poly.pdbx_strand_id
1 'polypeptide(L)'
;GEVRDLDEVRPSDVVNGRSTHLDVIADRTVARPKDQDRLVEALEDAMRRGAGRASVWSQDGAELGFSEGLHCPSCDRSFRRATPGLFSFNSPIGACETCRGFGRTIEIDLDRVIPDYELSPDEGAIRAWQGKAATWERRELKKHAKKAGIPLSKPLRDWSPAELDWLIEGDELGYPKGWWGIRSWFKWMESRAYKMHVRVFLSRYRKYETCHDCKGTRLRPEALAWHIDGLSLPELYGLPASDALAFLEKQEERFVGDAGAALLWREAIGRLRALHDVGLGYLSLDRTSRTLSGGETQRVALTSALGATLNGAMFVLDEPTVGLHPRDVERLLGVVRALSKDENVAVVVEHDPEMILGADRVVELGPGAGENGGQIVFDGTPAALRKAQTATGMALRVDGARRRPRREPTGWIELKGASGHNLRSVDAAFPRGVMTCVTGVSGSGKSSLVLETLLPAVQRKLGVKSNGAPLDHESISGFASLHGVVGVDQAPLGRTSRGNAATYLKIWDVFRKRFAATPLARERGYKPGFFSFNVAGGRCEACRGDGAETVEMQFLADVVFSCPECQ
;
A
#
# COMPACT_ATOMS: atom_id res chain seq x y z
N GLY A 1 6.33 -41.76 35.89
CA GLY A 1 7.10 -42.50 34.89
C GLY A 1 7.94 -43.56 35.55
N GLU A 2 8.22 -44.64 34.86
CA GLU A 2 9.05 -45.73 35.34
C GLU A 2 10.51 -45.34 35.13
N VAL A 3 11.34 -45.44 36.17
CA VAL A 3 12.78 -45.17 36.09
C VAL A 3 13.49 -46.46 35.72
N ARG A 4 14.18 -46.49 34.58
CA ARG A 4 14.96 -47.63 34.08
C ARG A 4 16.42 -47.22 33.89
N ASP A 5 17.31 -48.20 33.92
CA ASP A 5 18.71 -47.97 33.55
C ASP A 5 18.81 -47.70 32.04
N LEU A 6 19.70 -46.77 31.68
CA LEU A 6 19.85 -46.35 30.27
C LEU A 6 20.26 -47.50 29.35
N ASP A 7 21.06 -48.45 29.91
CA ASP A 7 21.52 -49.65 29.19
C ASP A 7 20.41 -50.67 28.96
N GLU A 8 19.28 -50.57 29.67
CA GLU A 8 18.13 -51.44 29.54
C GLU A 8 17.05 -50.91 28.59
N VAL A 9 17.16 -49.65 28.15
CA VAL A 9 16.18 -48.97 27.29
C VAL A 9 16.52 -49.20 25.82
N ARG A 10 15.66 -49.89 25.09
CA ARG A 10 15.80 -50.06 23.65
C ARG A 10 15.14 -48.88 22.90
N PRO A 11 15.67 -48.49 21.72
CA PRO A 11 15.03 -47.44 20.90
C PRO A 11 13.56 -47.73 20.56
N SER A 12 13.20 -49.00 20.43
CA SER A 12 11.81 -49.47 20.20
C SER A 12 10.85 -49.16 21.35
N ASP A 13 11.35 -49.11 22.59
CA ASP A 13 10.55 -48.87 23.78
C ASP A 13 10.14 -47.39 23.90
N VAL A 14 10.94 -46.51 23.26
CA VAL A 14 10.69 -45.06 23.16
C VAL A 14 9.72 -44.75 22.03
N VAL A 15 9.90 -45.35 20.87
CA VAL A 15 9.09 -45.09 19.66
C VAL A 15 7.64 -45.58 19.82
N ASN A 16 7.43 -46.70 20.54
CA ASN A 16 6.10 -47.27 20.79
C ASN A 16 5.38 -46.71 22.02
N GLY A 17 6.04 -45.88 22.82
CA GLY A 17 5.44 -45.20 23.97
C GLY A 17 4.72 -43.90 23.60
N ARG A 18 3.69 -43.56 24.34
CA ARG A 18 2.92 -42.31 24.18
C ARG A 18 3.70 -41.03 24.57
N SER A 19 4.98 -41.16 24.94
CA SER A 19 5.81 -40.04 25.37
C SER A 19 6.79 -39.63 24.25
N THR A 20 6.80 -38.36 23.88
CA THR A 20 7.73 -37.77 22.92
C THR A 20 9.05 -37.31 23.56
N HIS A 21 9.18 -37.47 24.87
CA HIS A 21 10.32 -37.00 25.64
C HIS A 21 10.85 -38.14 26.56
N LEU A 22 12.16 -38.20 26.67
CA LEU A 22 12.87 -39.04 27.62
C LEU A 22 13.67 -38.13 28.54
N ASP A 23 13.40 -38.21 29.85
CA ASP A 23 14.20 -37.52 30.85
C ASP A 23 15.29 -38.43 31.35
N VAL A 24 16.55 -37.96 31.26
CA VAL A 24 17.71 -38.68 31.78
C VAL A 24 18.08 -38.09 33.13
N ILE A 25 18.00 -38.91 34.17
CA ILE A 25 18.39 -38.48 35.52
C ILE A 25 19.93 -38.40 35.59
N ALA A 26 20.45 -37.17 35.70
CA ALA A 26 21.89 -36.93 35.82
C ALA A 26 22.42 -37.11 37.24
N ASP A 27 21.67 -36.69 38.25
CA ASP A 27 22.03 -36.85 39.67
C ASP A 27 20.77 -36.87 40.57
N ARG A 28 20.93 -37.44 41.74
CA ARG A 28 19.93 -37.37 42.84
C ARG A 28 20.63 -36.91 44.10
N THR A 29 20.18 -35.78 44.63
CA THR A 29 20.81 -35.18 45.81
C THR A 29 19.77 -34.53 46.70
N VAL A 30 20.14 -34.24 47.94
CA VAL A 30 19.30 -33.45 48.86
C VAL A 30 19.86 -32.03 48.91
N ALA A 31 19.00 -31.05 48.55
CA ALA A 31 19.40 -29.65 48.58
C ALA A 31 19.65 -29.15 50.01
N ARG A 32 20.90 -28.98 50.39
CA ARG A 32 21.34 -28.39 51.67
C ARG A 32 22.29 -27.24 51.39
N PRO A 33 22.31 -26.18 52.19
CA PRO A 33 23.24 -25.05 51.99
C PRO A 33 24.70 -25.46 51.88
N LYS A 34 25.12 -26.51 52.56
CA LYS A 34 26.50 -27.04 52.57
C LYS A 34 26.86 -27.85 51.29
N ASP A 35 25.85 -28.25 50.53
CA ASP A 35 26.05 -29.09 49.34
C ASP A 35 25.94 -28.26 48.03
N GLN A 36 26.08 -26.92 48.11
CA GLN A 36 25.90 -25.99 47.02
C GLN A 36 26.83 -26.29 45.84
N ASP A 37 28.11 -26.55 46.06
CA ASP A 37 29.09 -26.84 45.02
C ASP A 37 28.70 -28.11 44.24
N ARG A 38 28.30 -29.15 44.92
CA ARG A 38 27.81 -30.39 44.31
C ARG A 38 26.54 -30.16 43.49
N LEU A 39 25.61 -29.32 43.93
CA LEU A 39 24.40 -29.00 43.20
C LEU A 39 24.73 -28.24 41.90
N VAL A 40 25.71 -27.34 41.95
CA VAL A 40 26.21 -26.60 40.77
C VAL A 40 26.82 -27.58 39.76
N GLU A 41 27.73 -28.48 40.19
CA GLU A 41 28.33 -29.50 39.32
C GLU A 41 27.26 -30.41 38.68
N ALA A 42 26.27 -30.86 39.45
CA ALA A 42 25.20 -31.72 38.95
C ALA A 42 24.33 -30.99 37.92
N LEU A 43 24.03 -29.71 38.15
CA LEU A 43 23.26 -28.88 37.19
C LEU A 43 24.09 -28.60 35.92
N GLU A 44 25.37 -28.31 36.05
CA GLU A 44 26.25 -28.11 34.88
C GLU A 44 26.39 -29.38 34.03
N ASP A 45 26.50 -30.55 34.67
CA ASP A 45 26.53 -31.81 33.95
C ASP A 45 25.19 -32.13 33.27
N ALA A 46 24.05 -31.89 33.95
CA ALA A 46 22.73 -32.03 33.39
C ALA A 46 22.50 -31.11 32.18
N MET A 47 22.87 -29.82 32.30
CA MET A 47 22.80 -28.84 31.21
C MET A 47 23.69 -29.25 30.03
N ARG A 48 24.89 -29.75 30.28
CA ARG A 48 25.78 -30.23 29.21
C ARG A 48 25.21 -31.41 28.47
N ARG A 49 24.67 -32.41 29.18
CA ARG A 49 24.04 -33.61 28.59
C ARG A 49 22.72 -33.28 27.88
N GLY A 50 21.94 -32.35 28.45
CA GLY A 50 20.68 -31.88 27.92
C GLY A 50 20.80 -30.81 26.83
N ALA A 51 22.00 -30.59 26.25
CA ALA A 51 22.25 -29.57 25.25
C ALA A 51 21.72 -28.18 25.65
N GLY A 52 22.03 -27.77 26.89
CA GLY A 52 21.58 -26.49 27.47
C GLY A 52 20.20 -26.54 28.10
N ARG A 53 19.65 -27.72 28.36
CA ARG A 53 18.35 -27.88 29.04
C ARG A 53 18.46 -28.85 30.19
N ALA A 54 17.85 -28.51 31.32
CA ALA A 54 17.74 -29.39 32.47
C ALA A 54 16.43 -29.14 33.22
N SER A 55 15.90 -30.18 33.86
CA SER A 55 14.76 -30.07 34.77
C SER A 55 15.18 -30.56 36.15
N VAL A 56 14.71 -29.85 37.17
CA VAL A 56 14.85 -30.24 38.57
C VAL A 56 13.49 -30.69 39.10
N TRP A 57 13.43 -31.91 39.57
CA TRP A 57 12.23 -32.50 40.11
C TRP A 57 12.35 -32.58 41.65
N SER A 58 11.42 -32.00 42.34
CA SER A 58 11.34 -32.10 43.79
C SER A 58 10.58 -33.37 44.21
N GLN A 59 10.76 -33.79 45.46
CA GLN A 59 10.15 -35.02 45.99
C GLN A 59 8.60 -34.97 46.03
N ASP A 60 8.03 -33.78 46.06
CA ASP A 60 6.59 -33.50 46.01
C ASP A 60 6.07 -33.47 44.54
N GLY A 61 6.92 -33.72 43.55
CA GLY A 61 6.55 -33.81 42.14
C GLY A 61 6.55 -32.49 41.40
N ALA A 62 6.99 -31.39 42.02
CA ALA A 62 7.14 -30.11 41.30
C ALA A 62 8.35 -30.16 40.35
N GLU A 63 8.16 -29.71 39.13
CA GLU A 63 9.18 -29.60 38.11
C GLU A 63 9.58 -28.14 37.91
N LEU A 64 10.90 -27.89 37.89
CA LEU A 64 11.50 -26.61 37.54
C LEU A 64 12.40 -26.82 36.33
N GLY A 65 11.97 -26.30 35.19
CA GLY A 65 12.76 -26.34 33.95
C GLY A 65 13.76 -25.20 33.89
N PHE A 66 14.97 -25.51 33.44
CA PHE A 66 16.07 -24.56 33.20
C PHE A 66 16.55 -24.72 31.76
N SER A 67 16.93 -23.60 31.15
CA SER A 67 17.52 -23.63 29.82
C SER A 67 18.53 -22.53 29.64
N GLU A 68 19.58 -22.82 28.86
CA GLU A 68 20.50 -21.81 28.37
C GLU A 68 19.93 -21.13 27.12
N GLY A 69 20.28 -19.85 26.94
CA GLY A 69 19.87 -19.10 25.75
C GLY A 69 18.42 -18.65 25.77
N LEU A 70 17.91 -18.37 24.59
CA LEU A 70 16.55 -17.83 24.40
C LEU A 70 15.53 -18.97 24.22
N HIS A 71 15.26 -19.66 25.29
CA HIS A 71 14.30 -20.77 25.35
C HIS A 71 13.42 -20.64 26.59
N CYS A 72 12.11 -20.84 26.42
CA CYS A 72 11.17 -20.87 27.53
C CYS A 72 11.00 -22.30 28.04
N PRO A 73 11.45 -22.64 29.23
CA PRO A 73 11.32 -24.02 29.76
C PRO A 73 9.87 -24.40 30.06
N SER A 74 8.98 -23.42 30.29
CA SER A 74 7.57 -23.69 30.63
C SER A 74 6.72 -24.11 29.43
N CYS A 75 7.03 -23.61 28.23
CA CYS A 75 6.26 -23.92 27.00
C CYS A 75 7.12 -24.53 25.88
N ASP A 76 8.35 -24.89 26.19
CA ASP A 76 9.34 -25.52 25.28
C ASP A 76 9.58 -24.73 23.96
N ARG A 77 9.39 -23.40 24.02
CA ARG A 77 9.54 -22.54 22.83
C ARG A 77 10.95 -21.94 22.80
N SER A 78 11.66 -22.16 21.70
CA SER A 78 12.94 -21.54 21.42
C SER A 78 12.76 -20.26 20.62
N PHE A 79 13.53 -19.23 20.98
CA PHE A 79 13.56 -17.95 20.28
C PHE A 79 14.91 -17.76 19.59
N ARG A 80 14.90 -17.09 18.47
CA ARG A 80 16.12 -16.73 17.76
C ARG A 80 16.81 -15.56 18.43
N ARG A 81 18.17 -15.55 18.34
CA ARG A 81 18.93 -14.37 18.78
C ARG A 81 18.52 -13.13 18.00
N ALA A 82 18.53 -11.98 18.65
CA ALA A 82 18.29 -10.70 18.03
C ALA A 82 19.36 -10.42 16.97
N THR A 83 18.94 -10.35 15.73
CA THR A 83 19.75 -9.92 14.60
C THR A 83 18.96 -8.89 13.80
N PRO A 84 19.60 -7.96 13.08
CA PRO A 84 18.87 -6.99 12.25
C PRO A 84 17.88 -7.66 11.29
N GLY A 85 18.22 -8.84 10.76
CA GLY A 85 17.34 -9.62 9.88
C GLY A 85 16.08 -10.14 10.55
N LEU A 86 16.10 -10.39 11.88
CA LEU A 86 14.91 -10.84 12.63
C LEU A 86 13.85 -9.74 12.69
N PHE A 87 14.25 -8.48 12.74
CA PHE A 87 13.36 -7.31 12.83
C PHE A 87 12.99 -6.71 11.46
N SER A 88 13.36 -7.38 10.37
CA SER A 88 13.05 -6.92 9.02
C SER A 88 12.01 -7.83 8.36
N PHE A 89 10.87 -7.26 8.01
CA PHE A 89 9.86 -7.96 7.21
C PHE A 89 10.29 -8.19 5.74
N ASN A 90 11.40 -7.59 5.29
CA ASN A 90 12.00 -7.84 3.98
C ASN A 90 13.04 -8.97 4.03
N SER A 91 13.40 -9.44 5.23
CA SER A 91 14.32 -10.56 5.42
C SER A 91 13.54 -11.86 5.63
N PRO A 92 13.92 -12.98 4.99
CA PRO A 92 13.31 -14.29 5.25
C PRO A 92 13.40 -14.74 6.71
N ILE A 93 14.37 -14.20 7.48
CA ILE A 93 14.56 -14.51 8.91
C ILE A 93 13.47 -13.89 9.76
N GLY A 94 13.04 -12.66 9.46
CA GLY A 94 12.07 -11.89 10.25
C GLY A 94 10.66 -11.85 9.66
N ALA A 95 10.52 -12.09 8.35
CA ALA A 95 9.24 -12.06 7.68
C ALA A 95 8.29 -13.16 8.16
N CYS A 96 7.01 -12.84 8.33
CA CYS A 96 5.96 -13.82 8.55
C CYS A 96 5.98 -14.86 7.42
N GLU A 97 5.94 -16.15 7.75
CA GLU A 97 6.03 -17.24 6.76
C GLU A 97 4.85 -17.24 5.79
N THR A 98 3.66 -16.98 6.28
CA THR A 98 2.42 -17.01 5.51
C THR A 98 2.35 -15.87 4.50
N CYS A 99 2.52 -14.63 4.92
CA CYS A 99 2.43 -13.48 4.03
C CYS A 99 3.79 -13.01 3.48
N ARG A 100 4.88 -13.64 3.87
CA ARG A 100 6.26 -13.31 3.44
C ARG A 100 6.60 -11.82 3.61
N GLY A 101 6.15 -11.23 4.71
CA GLY A 101 6.39 -9.83 5.03
C GLY A 101 5.42 -8.83 4.39
N PHE A 102 4.42 -9.27 3.62
CA PHE A 102 3.44 -8.35 3.02
C PHE A 102 2.38 -7.84 4.01
N GLY A 103 2.17 -8.55 5.14
CA GLY A 103 1.13 -8.23 6.13
C GLY A 103 -0.28 -8.57 5.67
N ARG A 104 -0.44 -9.00 4.42
CA ARG A 104 -1.72 -9.35 3.79
C ARG A 104 -1.57 -10.61 2.97
N THR A 105 -2.65 -11.39 2.90
CA THR A 105 -2.81 -12.50 1.97
C THR A 105 -3.66 -12.09 0.78
N ILE A 106 -3.41 -12.71 -0.35
CA ILE A 106 -4.23 -12.50 -1.54
C ILE A 106 -5.25 -13.61 -1.58
N GLU A 107 -6.51 -13.24 -1.51
CA GLU A 107 -7.62 -14.17 -1.57
C GLU A 107 -8.53 -13.87 -2.76
N ILE A 108 -9.37 -14.83 -3.10
CA ILE A 108 -10.40 -14.63 -4.11
C ILE A 108 -11.60 -13.96 -3.45
N ASP A 109 -12.01 -12.85 -4.03
CA ASP A 109 -13.18 -12.08 -3.64
C ASP A 109 -14.43 -12.74 -4.23
N LEU A 110 -15.11 -13.54 -3.42
CA LEU A 110 -16.31 -14.25 -3.85
C LEU A 110 -17.44 -13.29 -4.25
N ASP A 111 -17.55 -12.12 -3.63
CA ASP A 111 -18.56 -11.11 -3.99
C ASP A 111 -18.33 -10.53 -5.39
N ARG A 112 -17.07 -10.53 -5.86
CA ARG A 112 -16.77 -10.17 -7.25
C ARG A 112 -16.96 -11.32 -8.22
N VAL A 113 -16.80 -12.56 -7.76
CA VAL A 113 -17.04 -13.75 -8.57
C VAL A 113 -18.54 -13.99 -8.74
N ILE A 114 -19.30 -13.83 -7.67
CA ILE A 114 -20.76 -13.96 -7.61
C ILE A 114 -21.34 -12.63 -7.11
N PRO A 115 -21.44 -11.61 -7.97
CA PRO A 115 -21.88 -10.27 -7.54
C PRO A 115 -23.37 -10.16 -7.30
N ASP A 116 -24.16 -11.12 -7.77
CA ASP A 116 -25.60 -11.13 -7.66
C ASP A 116 -26.12 -12.54 -7.40
N TYR A 117 -26.59 -12.76 -6.19
CA TYR A 117 -27.19 -14.03 -5.75
C TYR A 117 -28.65 -14.21 -6.22
N GLU A 118 -29.26 -13.17 -6.79
CA GLU A 118 -30.60 -13.27 -7.41
C GLU A 118 -30.55 -14.04 -8.73
N LEU A 119 -29.36 -14.14 -9.35
CA LEU A 119 -29.15 -14.88 -10.57
C LEU A 119 -28.85 -16.35 -10.28
N SER A 120 -29.29 -17.21 -11.18
CA SER A 120 -28.90 -18.62 -11.23
C SER A 120 -27.57 -18.80 -11.99
N PRO A 121 -26.86 -19.92 -11.82
CA PRO A 121 -25.69 -20.25 -12.64
C PRO A 121 -25.95 -20.27 -14.14
N ASP A 122 -27.14 -20.72 -14.58
CA ASP A 122 -27.55 -20.71 -16.00
C ASP A 122 -27.78 -19.29 -16.54
N GLU A 123 -28.21 -18.35 -15.71
CA GLU A 123 -28.33 -16.92 -16.02
C GLU A 123 -27.02 -16.16 -15.92
N GLY A 124 -25.96 -16.82 -15.45
CA GLY A 124 -24.62 -16.25 -15.41
C GLY A 124 -24.23 -15.64 -14.06
N ALA A 125 -24.72 -16.13 -12.94
CA ALA A 125 -24.34 -15.68 -11.59
C ALA A 125 -22.82 -15.66 -11.39
N ILE A 126 -22.09 -16.61 -12.00
CA ILE A 126 -20.62 -16.71 -11.87
C ILE A 126 -19.95 -15.84 -12.93
N ARG A 127 -19.62 -14.61 -12.56
CA ARG A 127 -19.07 -13.59 -13.45
C ARG A 127 -17.76 -13.99 -14.13
N ALA A 128 -16.93 -14.75 -13.43
CA ALA A 128 -15.66 -15.24 -13.94
C ALA A 128 -15.83 -16.13 -15.19
N TRP A 129 -16.99 -16.77 -15.37
CA TRP A 129 -17.28 -17.73 -16.44
C TRP A 129 -18.27 -17.24 -17.50
N GLN A 130 -18.55 -15.94 -17.58
CA GLN A 130 -19.49 -15.37 -18.56
C GLN A 130 -18.95 -15.24 -19.98
N GLY A 131 -17.63 -15.24 -20.19
CA GLY A 131 -17.03 -15.05 -21.53
C GLY A 131 -17.10 -16.28 -22.45
N LYS A 132 -16.85 -16.08 -23.75
CA LYS A 132 -16.72 -17.17 -24.73
C LYS A 132 -15.59 -18.15 -24.37
N ALA A 133 -14.54 -17.66 -23.71
CA ALA A 133 -13.40 -18.47 -23.27
C ALA A 133 -13.74 -19.46 -22.16
N ALA A 134 -14.81 -19.23 -21.39
CA ALA A 134 -15.21 -20.07 -20.25
C ALA A 134 -16.29 -21.12 -20.59
N THR A 135 -16.35 -21.53 -21.85
CA THR A 135 -17.31 -22.55 -22.30
C THR A 135 -17.04 -23.92 -21.67
N TRP A 136 -15.78 -24.23 -21.41
CA TRP A 136 -15.37 -25.49 -20.79
C TRP A 136 -15.83 -25.53 -19.32
N GLU A 137 -15.62 -24.48 -18.57
CA GLU A 137 -15.99 -24.36 -17.15
C GLU A 137 -17.51 -24.53 -16.96
N ARG A 138 -18.31 -23.86 -17.78
CA ARG A 138 -19.78 -24.00 -17.75
C ARG A 138 -20.24 -25.39 -18.10
N ARG A 139 -19.57 -26.07 -19.04
CA ARG A 139 -19.89 -27.45 -19.42
C ARG A 139 -19.58 -28.42 -18.27
N GLU A 140 -18.42 -28.27 -17.64
CA GLU A 140 -18.04 -29.11 -16.49
C GLU A 140 -18.97 -28.86 -15.29
N LEU A 141 -19.33 -27.59 -15.00
CA LEU A 141 -20.32 -27.28 -13.99
C LEU A 141 -21.64 -28.02 -14.24
N LYS A 142 -22.19 -27.93 -15.47
CA LYS A 142 -23.45 -28.62 -15.84
C LYS A 142 -23.35 -30.13 -15.68
N LYS A 143 -22.25 -30.71 -16.08
CA LYS A 143 -22.00 -32.16 -15.99
C LYS A 143 -21.99 -32.66 -14.55
N HIS A 144 -21.27 -31.96 -13.66
CA HIS A 144 -21.13 -32.35 -12.26
C HIS A 144 -22.36 -31.99 -11.43
N ALA A 145 -23.02 -30.84 -11.67
CA ALA A 145 -24.27 -30.46 -11.03
C ALA A 145 -25.39 -31.50 -11.31
N LYS A 146 -25.47 -32.00 -12.56
CA LYS A 146 -26.42 -33.08 -12.91
C LYS A 146 -26.17 -34.37 -12.11
N LYS A 147 -24.91 -34.71 -11.87
CA LYS A 147 -24.56 -35.88 -11.05
C LYS A 147 -24.88 -35.68 -9.56
N ALA A 148 -24.67 -34.47 -9.06
CA ALA A 148 -24.93 -34.09 -7.68
C ALA A 148 -26.41 -33.78 -7.40
N GLY A 149 -27.28 -33.73 -8.43
CA GLY A 149 -28.69 -33.39 -8.29
C GLY A 149 -28.95 -31.90 -8.00
N ILE A 150 -28.00 -31.01 -8.32
CA ILE A 150 -28.07 -29.60 -8.03
C ILE A 150 -28.68 -28.83 -9.22
N PRO A 151 -29.80 -28.10 -9.02
CA PRO A 151 -30.48 -27.39 -10.09
C PRO A 151 -29.81 -26.05 -10.42
N LEU A 152 -29.18 -25.94 -11.59
CA LEU A 152 -28.48 -24.73 -12.03
C LEU A 152 -29.40 -23.58 -12.47
N SER A 153 -30.70 -23.84 -12.64
CA SER A 153 -31.72 -22.83 -12.99
C SER A 153 -32.29 -22.09 -11.78
N LYS A 154 -31.96 -22.51 -10.55
CA LYS A 154 -32.42 -21.91 -9.30
C LYS A 154 -31.50 -20.76 -8.90
N PRO A 155 -32.02 -19.56 -8.52
CA PRO A 155 -31.23 -18.47 -7.98
C PRO A 155 -30.33 -18.90 -6.82
N LEU A 156 -29.11 -18.39 -6.75
CA LEU A 156 -28.13 -18.80 -5.72
C LEU A 156 -28.58 -18.46 -4.30
N ARG A 157 -29.38 -17.41 -4.11
CA ARG A 157 -29.98 -17.09 -2.79
C ARG A 157 -30.84 -18.19 -2.21
N ASP A 158 -31.45 -19.01 -3.09
CA ASP A 158 -32.35 -20.10 -2.70
C ASP A 158 -31.62 -21.43 -2.54
N TRP A 159 -30.29 -21.48 -2.75
CA TRP A 159 -29.48 -22.66 -2.55
C TRP A 159 -29.25 -22.91 -1.07
N SER A 160 -29.21 -24.17 -0.69
CA SER A 160 -28.78 -24.58 0.66
C SER A 160 -27.30 -24.25 0.89
N PRO A 161 -26.85 -24.10 2.14
CA PRO A 161 -25.43 -23.92 2.45
C PRO A 161 -24.54 -25.02 1.85
N ALA A 162 -25.00 -26.28 1.82
CA ALA A 162 -24.27 -27.40 1.24
C ALA A 162 -24.13 -27.30 -0.29
N GLU A 163 -25.16 -26.80 -0.99
CA GLU A 163 -25.11 -26.57 -2.45
C GLU A 163 -24.15 -25.41 -2.79
N LEU A 164 -24.15 -24.34 -1.98
CA LEU A 164 -23.20 -23.23 -2.13
C LEU A 164 -21.77 -23.67 -1.84
N ASP A 165 -21.59 -24.44 -0.78
CA ASP A 165 -20.26 -24.99 -0.42
C ASP A 165 -19.73 -25.90 -1.53
N TRP A 166 -20.59 -26.78 -2.07
CA TRP A 166 -20.24 -27.59 -3.23
C TRP A 166 -19.82 -26.72 -4.44
N LEU A 167 -20.51 -25.63 -4.72
CA LEU A 167 -20.15 -24.75 -5.83
C LEU A 167 -18.78 -24.10 -5.61
N ILE A 168 -18.50 -23.66 -4.38
CA ILE A 168 -17.31 -22.87 -4.02
C ILE A 168 -16.10 -23.78 -3.77
N GLU A 169 -16.23 -24.76 -2.92
CA GLU A 169 -15.11 -25.62 -2.49
C GLU A 169 -14.95 -26.87 -3.35
N GLY A 170 -16.05 -27.37 -3.95
CA GLY A 170 -16.06 -28.59 -4.73
C GLY A 170 -16.61 -29.79 -3.96
N ASP A 171 -16.43 -30.99 -4.53
CA ASP A 171 -16.77 -32.27 -3.89
C ASP A 171 -15.49 -32.99 -3.39
N GLU A 172 -15.69 -34.01 -2.54
CA GLU A 172 -14.59 -34.80 -1.96
C GLU A 172 -13.75 -35.54 -3.01
N LEU A 173 -14.32 -35.83 -4.18
CA LEU A 173 -13.63 -36.56 -5.25
C LEU A 173 -12.64 -35.66 -6.01
N GLY A 174 -12.87 -34.35 -6.05
CA GLY A 174 -12.06 -33.37 -6.76
C GLY A 174 -11.89 -33.67 -8.26
N TYR A 175 -11.29 -32.73 -8.98
CA TYR A 175 -11.00 -32.90 -10.41
C TYR A 175 -9.88 -33.96 -10.64
N PRO A 176 -9.96 -34.86 -11.63
CA PRO A 176 -10.98 -34.91 -12.71
C PRO A 176 -12.20 -35.79 -12.41
N LYS A 177 -12.26 -36.44 -11.27
CA LYS A 177 -13.34 -37.40 -10.95
C LYS A 177 -14.63 -36.71 -10.49
N GLY A 178 -14.49 -35.58 -9.77
CA GLY A 178 -15.56 -34.80 -9.21
C GLY A 178 -15.49 -33.31 -9.62
N TRP A 179 -16.34 -32.52 -8.98
CA TRP A 179 -16.34 -31.06 -9.12
C TRP A 179 -15.27 -30.43 -8.24
N TRP A 180 -14.41 -29.61 -8.83
CA TRP A 180 -13.28 -29.02 -8.11
C TRP A 180 -13.56 -27.69 -7.39
N GLY A 181 -14.74 -27.10 -7.59
CA GLY A 181 -15.12 -25.84 -6.98
C GLY A 181 -14.46 -24.60 -7.61
N ILE A 182 -15.04 -23.46 -7.29
CA ILE A 182 -14.56 -22.16 -7.75
C ILE A 182 -13.15 -21.87 -7.18
N ARG A 183 -12.90 -22.14 -5.88
CA ARG A 183 -11.60 -21.87 -5.25
C ARG A 183 -10.46 -22.65 -5.90
N SER A 184 -10.65 -23.94 -6.12
CA SER A 184 -9.63 -24.78 -6.74
C SER A 184 -9.38 -24.39 -8.19
N TRP A 185 -10.40 -23.96 -8.92
CA TRP A 185 -10.25 -23.42 -10.26
C TRP A 185 -9.41 -22.14 -10.26
N PHE A 186 -9.65 -21.20 -9.34
CA PHE A 186 -8.82 -20.01 -9.20
C PHE A 186 -7.38 -20.34 -8.80
N LYS A 187 -7.17 -21.30 -7.89
CA LYS A 187 -5.85 -21.79 -7.51
C LYS A 187 -5.09 -22.38 -8.72
N TRP A 188 -5.79 -23.11 -9.57
CA TRP A 188 -5.22 -23.59 -10.83
C TRP A 188 -4.90 -22.44 -11.79
N MET A 189 -5.75 -21.40 -11.89
CA MET A 189 -5.45 -20.22 -12.66
C MET A 189 -4.22 -19.46 -12.10
N GLU A 190 -4.04 -19.42 -10.79
CA GLU A 190 -2.87 -18.83 -10.14
C GLU A 190 -1.56 -19.52 -10.52
N SER A 191 -1.55 -20.85 -10.67
CA SER A 191 -0.37 -21.56 -11.16
C SER A 191 0.04 -21.15 -12.58
N ARG A 192 -0.86 -20.49 -13.32
CA ARG A 192 -0.63 -19.96 -14.67
C ARG A 192 -0.45 -18.44 -14.71
N ALA A 193 -0.28 -17.80 -13.56
CA ALA A 193 -0.11 -16.34 -13.45
C ALA A 193 1.18 -15.80 -14.10
N TYR A 194 2.07 -16.66 -14.58
CA TYR A 194 3.21 -16.27 -15.43
C TYR A 194 2.73 -15.66 -16.76
N LYS A 195 1.51 -15.98 -17.23
CA LYS A 195 0.91 -15.39 -18.44
C LYS A 195 0.25 -14.05 -18.10
N MET A 196 0.58 -12.97 -18.84
CA MET A 196 0.08 -11.63 -18.59
C MET A 196 -1.46 -11.55 -18.56
N HIS A 197 -2.15 -12.15 -19.53
CA HIS A 197 -3.62 -12.12 -19.58
C HIS A 197 -4.27 -12.82 -18.39
N VAL A 198 -3.64 -13.87 -17.84
CA VAL A 198 -4.11 -14.55 -16.62
C VAL A 198 -3.95 -13.65 -15.40
N ARG A 199 -2.82 -12.96 -15.27
CA ARG A 199 -2.62 -11.96 -14.20
C ARG A 199 -3.67 -10.85 -14.22
N VAL A 200 -3.94 -10.30 -15.41
CA VAL A 200 -4.96 -9.26 -15.58
C VAL A 200 -6.36 -9.80 -15.30
N PHE A 201 -6.64 -11.06 -15.62
CA PHE A 201 -7.90 -11.71 -15.27
C PHE A 201 -8.03 -11.86 -13.75
N LEU A 202 -7.05 -12.47 -13.10
CA LEU A 202 -7.05 -12.72 -11.65
C LEU A 202 -7.14 -11.43 -10.83
N SER A 203 -6.50 -10.34 -11.27
CA SER A 203 -6.53 -9.06 -10.55
C SER A 203 -7.94 -8.49 -10.37
N ARG A 204 -8.90 -8.88 -11.20
CA ARG A 204 -10.31 -8.44 -11.12
C ARG A 204 -11.08 -9.11 -9.97
N TYR A 205 -10.62 -10.28 -9.52
CA TYR A 205 -11.29 -11.14 -8.54
C TYR A 205 -10.49 -11.32 -7.26
N ARG A 206 -9.37 -10.62 -7.10
CA ARG A 206 -8.55 -10.66 -5.89
C ARG A 206 -8.96 -9.60 -4.90
N LYS A 207 -8.95 -9.97 -3.62
CA LYS A 207 -8.96 -9.06 -2.49
C LYS A 207 -7.71 -9.28 -1.64
N TYR A 208 -7.33 -8.24 -0.92
CA TYR A 208 -6.22 -8.28 0.01
C TYR A 208 -6.78 -8.31 1.42
N GLU A 209 -6.66 -9.46 2.07
CA GLU A 209 -7.06 -9.64 3.46
C GLU A 209 -5.86 -9.47 4.39
N THR A 210 -6.10 -8.96 5.60
CA THR A 210 -5.05 -8.94 6.62
C THR A 210 -4.61 -10.36 6.93
N CYS A 211 -3.30 -10.60 6.93
CA CYS A 211 -2.75 -11.93 7.18
C CYS A 211 -3.23 -12.47 8.53
N HIS A 212 -3.85 -13.64 8.53
CA HIS A 212 -4.43 -14.26 9.73
C HIS A 212 -3.38 -14.64 10.78
N ASP A 213 -2.14 -14.97 10.36
CA ASP A 213 -1.07 -15.36 11.28
C ASP A 213 -0.43 -14.14 11.96
N CYS A 214 0.10 -13.21 11.17
CA CYS A 214 0.78 -12.04 11.73
C CYS A 214 -0.15 -10.86 12.01
N LYS A 215 -1.44 -10.95 11.70
CA LYS A 215 -2.44 -9.88 11.92
C LYS A 215 -1.99 -8.50 11.40
N GLY A 216 -1.26 -8.51 10.29
CA GLY A 216 -0.76 -7.29 9.64
C GLY A 216 0.62 -6.82 10.10
N THR A 217 1.21 -7.38 11.17
CA THR A 217 2.54 -6.98 11.69
C THR A 217 3.69 -7.28 10.73
N ARG A 218 3.49 -8.15 9.76
CA ARG A 218 4.48 -8.59 8.75
C ARG A 218 5.62 -9.44 9.28
N LEU A 219 5.78 -9.51 10.60
CA LEU A 219 6.89 -10.16 11.28
C LEU A 219 6.51 -11.51 11.88
N ARG A 220 7.50 -12.34 12.14
CA ARG A 220 7.36 -13.60 12.87
C ARG A 220 7.10 -13.34 14.35
N PRO A 221 6.45 -14.29 15.07
CA PRO A 221 6.20 -14.15 16.51
C PRO A 221 7.47 -13.92 17.34
N GLU A 222 8.60 -14.49 16.93
CA GLU A 222 9.88 -14.31 17.64
C GLU A 222 10.37 -12.86 17.63
N ALA A 223 10.10 -12.11 16.57
CA ALA A 223 10.42 -10.68 16.49
C ALA A 223 9.51 -9.84 17.39
N LEU A 224 8.26 -10.28 17.60
CA LEU A 224 7.27 -9.59 18.43
C LEU A 224 7.53 -9.74 19.93
N ALA A 225 8.37 -10.71 20.34
CA ALA A 225 8.74 -10.91 21.73
C ALA A 225 9.72 -9.85 22.26
N TRP A 226 10.33 -9.07 21.37
CA TRP A 226 11.28 -8.01 21.74
C TRP A 226 10.58 -6.67 21.88
N HIS A 227 10.80 -6.00 23.00
CA HIS A 227 10.18 -4.72 23.34
C HIS A 227 11.23 -3.69 23.74
N ILE A 228 10.96 -2.45 23.40
CA ILE A 228 11.69 -1.29 23.92
C ILE A 228 10.69 -0.47 24.72
N ASP A 229 10.92 -0.35 26.02
CA ASP A 229 10.01 0.36 26.96
C ASP A 229 8.54 -0.07 26.81
N GLY A 230 8.30 -1.37 26.67
CA GLY A 230 6.97 -1.96 26.53
C GLY A 230 6.39 -1.99 25.12
N LEU A 231 6.99 -1.30 24.15
CA LEU A 231 6.54 -1.31 22.76
C LEU A 231 7.29 -2.34 21.91
N SER A 232 6.56 -3.16 21.18
CA SER A 232 7.10 -3.99 20.11
C SER A 232 7.38 -3.15 18.86
N LEU A 233 8.18 -3.69 17.94
CA LEU A 233 8.52 -2.98 16.70
C LEU A 233 7.30 -2.61 15.82
N PRO A 234 6.29 -3.48 15.61
CA PRO A 234 5.08 -3.09 14.88
C PRO A 234 4.26 -1.99 15.58
N GLU A 235 4.19 -2.01 16.91
CA GLU A 235 3.51 -0.95 17.65
C GLU A 235 4.22 0.39 17.46
N LEU A 236 5.55 0.40 17.49
CA LEU A 236 6.35 1.59 17.19
C LEU A 236 6.11 2.09 15.74
N TYR A 237 6.05 1.18 14.76
CA TYR A 237 5.77 1.54 13.37
C TYR A 237 4.33 2.04 13.15
N GLY A 238 3.40 1.59 13.96
CA GLY A 238 2.00 2.04 13.93
C GLY A 238 1.79 3.44 14.52
N LEU A 239 2.76 3.97 15.29
CA LEU A 239 2.67 5.33 15.82
C LEU A 239 2.79 6.37 14.70
N PRO A 240 2.13 7.53 14.84
CA PRO A 240 2.49 8.72 14.06
C PRO A 240 3.97 9.05 14.22
N ALA A 241 4.62 9.53 13.16
CA ALA A 241 6.06 9.83 13.19
C ALA A 241 6.43 10.86 14.28
N SER A 242 5.53 11.80 14.61
CA SER A 242 5.69 12.71 15.74
C SER A 242 5.77 11.98 17.08
N ASP A 243 4.92 10.98 17.29
CA ASP A 243 4.83 10.25 18.56
C ASP A 243 6.00 9.26 18.66
N ALA A 244 6.38 8.61 17.54
CA ALA A 244 7.58 7.79 17.45
C ALA A 244 8.84 8.61 17.73
N LEU A 245 8.94 9.85 17.23
CA LEU A 245 10.04 10.77 17.52
C LEU A 245 10.12 11.07 19.01
N ALA A 246 9.01 11.50 19.64
CA ALA A 246 8.95 11.78 21.06
C ALA A 246 9.32 10.56 21.92
N PHE A 247 8.90 9.37 21.50
CA PHE A 247 9.25 8.12 22.16
C PHE A 247 10.78 7.86 22.09
N LEU A 248 11.40 8.02 20.91
CA LEU A 248 12.83 7.79 20.76
C LEU A 248 13.67 8.84 21.51
N GLU A 249 13.27 10.11 21.50
CA GLU A 249 13.95 11.18 22.23
C GLU A 249 13.97 10.90 23.74
N LYS A 250 12.89 10.41 24.30
CA LYS A 250 12.80 10.02 25.73
C LYS A 250 13.76 8.89 26.10
N GLN A 251 14.14 8.03 25.14
CA GLN A 251 15.01 6.88 25.38
C GLN A 251 16.50 7.15 25.11
N GLU A 252 16.87 8.32 24.59
CA GLU A 252 18.23 8.63 24.15
C GLU A 252 19.28 8.44 25.26
N GLU A 253 18.96 8.81 26.49
CA GLU A 253 19.87 8.71 27.64
C GLU A 253 20.26 7.27 27.99
N ARG A 254 19.48 6.26 27.62
CA ARG A 254 19.77 4.84 27.89
C ARG A 254 20.99 4.31 27.15
N PHE A 255 21.41 4.97 26.08
CA PHE A 255 22.49 4.50 25.20
C PHE A 255 23.81 5.26 25.40
N VAL A 256 23.90 6.13 26.41
CA VAL A 256 25.10 6.95 26.69
C VAL A 256 26.36 6.08 26.90
N GLY A 257 26.22 4.85 27.42
CA GLY A 257 27.32 3.90 27.62
C GLY A 257 27.73 3.09 26.39
N ASP A 258 26.98 3.12 25.29
CA ASP A 258 27.24 2.40 24.05
C ASP A 258 27.29 3.38 22.87
N ALA A 259 28.52 3.76 22.48
CA ALA A 259 28.72 4.75 21.41
C ALA A 259 28.12 4.32 20.05
N GLY A 260 28.12 3.02 19.74
CA GLY A 260 27.55 2.49 18.51
C GLY A 260 26.02 2.58 18.51
N ALA A 261 25.39 2.13 19.59
CA ALA A 261 23.94 2.24 19.76
C ALA A 261 23.47 3.70 19.80
N ALA A 262 24.19 4.58 20.51
CA ALA A 262 23.89 6.00 20.59
C ALA A 262 23.96 6.71 19.23
N LEU A 263 24.89 6.31 18.36
CA LEU A 263 25.00 6.86 17.00
C LEU A 263 23.77 6.46 16.16
N LEU A 264 23.44 5.17 16.13
CA LEU A 264 22.29 4.66 15.37
C LEU A 264 20.96 5.26 15.87
N TRP A 265 20.86 5.45 17.21
CA TRP A 265 19.69 6.03 17.82
C TRP A 265 19.50 7.50 17.43
N ARG A 266 20.57 8.29 17.47
CA ARG A 266 20.56 9.69 17.01
C ARG A 266 20.26 9.81 15.52
N GLU A 267 20.76 8.88 14.70
CA GLU A 267 20.42 8.85 13.27
C GLU A 267 18.92 8.58 13.06
N ALA A 268 18.33 7.64 13.79
CA ALA A 268 16.90 7.37 13.73
C ALA A 268 16.07 8.58 14.15
N ILE A 269 16.43 9.25 15.26
CA ILE A 269 15.83 10.50 15.72
C ILE A 269 15.93 11.58 14.62
N GLY A 270 17.11 11.76 14.03
CA GLY A 270 17.34 12.75 12.97
C GLY A 270 16.42 12.54 11.76
N ARG A 271 16.27 11.30 11.32
CA ARG A 271 15.37 10.95 10.20
C ARG A 271 13.90 11.17 10.53
N LEU A 272 13.45 10.83 11.74
CA LEU A 272 12.07 11.09 12.18
C LEU A 272 11.80 12.59 12.34
N ARG A 273 12.78 13.34 12.84
CA ARG A 273 12.70 14.79 12.95
C ARG A 273 12.58 15.42 11.56
N ALA A 274 13.38 15.00 10.59
CA ALA A 274 13.26 15.44 9.21
C ALA A 274 11.86 15.17 8.63
N LEU A 275 11.29 13.99 8.91
CA LEU A 275 9.93 13.63 8.49
C LEU A 275 8.86 14.53 9.16
N HIS A 276 9.04 14.85 10.44
CA HIS A 276 8.18 15.76 11.18
C HIS A 276 8.27 17.20 10.61
N ASP A 277 9.49 17.69 10.33
CA ASP A 277 9.75 19.05 9.90
C ASP A 277 9.21 19.35 8.50
N VAL A 278 9.15 18.35 7.60
CA VAL A 278 8.47 18.48 6.30
C VAL A 278 6.94 18.39 6.41
N GLY A 279 6.37 18.37 7.62
CA GLY A 279 4.92 18.31 7.86
C GLY A 279 4.29 16.93 7.70
N LEU A 280 5.07 15.85 7.80
CA LEU A 280 4.61 14.47 7.70
C LEU A 280 4.53 13.73 9.06
N GLY A 281 4.61 14.46 10.16
CA GLY A 281 4.56 13.89 11.52
C GLY A 281 3.31 13.06 11.83
N TYR A 282 2.22 13.26 11.10
CA TYR A 282 0.97 12.50 11.24
C TYR A 282 1.01 11.13 10.58
N LEU A 283 1.98 10.84 9.70
CA LEU A 283 2.08 9.56 9.02
C LEU A 283 2.61 8.48 9.97
N SER A 284 1.99 7.31 9.95
CA SER A 284 2.57 6.13 10.57
C SER A 284 3.67 5.54 9.67
N LEU A 285 4.70 4.96 10.31
CA LEU A 285 5.87 4.44 9.58
C LEU A 285 5.56 3.14 8.80
N ASP A 286 4.48 2.46 9.14
CA ASP A 286 4.00 1.25 8.45
C ASP A 286 3.14 1.56 7.23
N ARG A 287 2.77 2.85 7.02
CA ARG A 287 1.92 3.26 5.90
C ARG A 287 2.59 2.95 4.57
N THR A 288 1.89 2.22 3.73
CA THR A 288 2.42 1.80 2.44
C THR A 288 2.57 3.00 1.48
N SER A 289 3.70 3.10 0.79
CA SER A 289 4.00 4.19 -0.16
C SER A 289 2.95 4.37 -1.26
N ARG A 290 2.26 3.31 -1.66
CA ARG A 290 1.15 3.37 -2.63
C ARG A 290 -0.07 4.17 -2.18
N THR A 291 -0.22 4.38 -0.88
CA THR A 291 -1.32 5.15 -0.28
C THR A 291 -0.95 6.59 -0.01
N LEU A 292 0.30 6.97 -0.26
CA LEU A 292 0.77 8.34 -0.15
C LEU A 292 0.27 9.15 -1.35
N SER A 293 -0.14 10.39 -1.09
CA SER A 293 -0.38 11.37 -2.16
C SER A 293 0.92 11.78 -2.84
N GLY A 294 0.84 12.39 -4.03
CA GLY A 294 2.02 12.87 -4.76
C GLY A 294 2.87 13.81 -3.90
N GLY A 295 2.25 14.78 -3.22
CA GLY A 295 2.95 15.70 -2.33
C GLY A 295 3.56 15.02 -1.09
N GLU A 296 2.89 14.00 -0.49
CA GLU A 296 3.47 13.20 0.60
C GLU A 296 4.71 12.44 0.12
N THR A 297 4.63 11.80 -1.05
CA THR A 297 5.75 11.06 -1.64
C THR A 297 6.96 11.96 -1.89
N GLN A 298 6.73 13.14 -2.43
CA GLN A 298 7.79 14.12 -2.69
C GLN A 298 8.44 14.61 -1.40
N ARG A 299 7.65 14.88 -0.36
CA ARG A 299 8.19 15.26 0.95
C ARG A 299 8.95 14.14 1.64
N VAL A 300 8.50 12.88 1.53
CA VAL A 300 9.30 11.73 2.00
C VAL A 300 10.64 11.66 1.26
N ALA A 301 10.67 11.91 -0.06
CA ALA A 301 11.93 11.98 -0.80
C ALA A 301 12.85 13.11 -0.31
N LEU A 302 12.27 14.27 0.04
CA LEU A 302 13.01 15.41 0.59
C LEU A 302 13.69 15.09 1.93
N THR A 303 13.07 14.26 2.79
CA THR A 303 13.70 13.85 4.07
C THR A 303 15.01 13.10 3.88
N SER A 304 15.17 12.40 2.76
CA SER A 304 16.42 11.71 2.44
C SER A 304 17.57 12.70 2.17
N ALA A 305 17.25 13.85 1.59
CA ALA A 305 18.21 14.93 1.37
C ALA A 305 18.59 15.67 2.67
N LEU A 306 17.62 15.83 3.59
CA LEU A 306 17.86 16.44 4.90
C LEU A 306 18.69 15.59 5.84
N GLY A 307 18.58 14.25 5.74
CA GLY A 307 19.34 13.32 6.55
C GLY A 307 20.79 13.13 6.10
N ALA A 308 21.16 13.66 4.93
CA ALA A 308 22.52 13.58 4.41
C ALA A 308 23.28 14.86 4.78
N THR A 309 24.37 14.75 5.52
CA THR A 309 25.33 15.84 5.77
C THR A 309 26.12 16.14 4.49
N LEU A 310 25.44 16.68 3.46
CA LEU A 310 26.08 17.05 2.20
C LEU A 310 26.52 18.51 2.26
N ASN A 311 27.78 18.75 1.95
CA ASN A 311 28.37 20.08 1.82
C ASN A 311 28.74 20.32 0.34
N GLY A 312 28.54 21.55 -0.16
CA GLY A 312 28.81 21.88 -1.56
C GLY A 312 27.87 21.17 -2.56
N ALA A 313 26.67 20.85 -2.14
CA ALA A 313 25.66 20.16 -2.96
C ALA A 313 24.61 21.12 -3.53
N MET A 314 24.05 20.78 -4.70
CA MET A 314 22.90 21.46 -5.27
C MET A 314 21.65 20.62 -5.07
N PHE A 315 20.63 21.19 -4.44
CA PHE A 315 19.30 20.61 -4.27
C PHE A 315 18.34 21.26 -5.26
N VAL A 316 17.69 20.44 -6.08
CA VAL A 316 16.69 20.91 -7.05
C VAL A 316 15.34 20.36 -6.64
N LEU A 317 14.38 21.24 -6.37
CA LEU A 317 13.02 20.90 -5.90
C LEU A 317 12.01 21.42 -6.92
N ASP A 318 11.11 20.56 -7.36
CA ASP A 318 10.06 20.91 -8.31
C ASP A 318 8.70 20.89 -7.60
N GLU A 319 8.07 22.05 -7.50
CA GLU A 319 6.76 22.29 -6.85
C GLU A 319 6.59 21.60 -5.48
N PRO A 320 7.51 21.77 -4.51
CA PRO A 320 7.46 21.04 -3.24
C PRO A 320 6.26 21.42 -2.34
N THR A 321 5.55 22.52 -2.66
CA THR A 321 4.35 22.97 -1.92
C THR A 321 3.06 22.28 -2.35
N VAL A 322 3.08 21.47 -3.41
CA VAL A 322 1.87 20.79 -3.94
C VAL A 322 1.14 20.01 -2.85
N GLY A 323 -0.14 20.34 -2.65
CA GLY A 323 -1.01 19.69 -1.67
C GLY A 323 -0.77 20.09 -0.22
N LEU A 324 0.09 21.10 0.03
CA LEU A 324 0.30 21.67 1.35
C LEU A 324 -0.81 22.67 1.73
N HIS A 325 -1.07 22.73 3.02
CA HIS A 325 -1.79 23.85 3.61
C HIS A 325 -0.80 25.02 3.81
N PRO A 326 -1.21 26.30 3.69
CA PRO A 326 -0.32 27.45 3.89
C PRO A 326 0.53 27.39 5.17
N ARG A 327 -0.03 26.93 6.28
CA ARG A 327 0.70 26.72 7.53
C ARG A 327 1.90 25.77 7.39
N ASP A 328 1.81 24.78 6.51
CA ASP A 328 2.87 23.78 6.31
C ASP A 328 3.93 24.31 5.32
N VAL A 329 3.58 25.29 4.46
CA VAL A 329 4.51 25.95 3.53
C VAL A 329 5.61 26.69 4.29
N GLU A 330 5.26 27.40 5.37
CA GLU A 330 6.23 28.10 6.22
C GLU A 330 7.28 27.14 6.82
N ARG A 331 6.84 25.96 7.28
CA ARG A 331 7.75 24.92 7.79
C ARG A 331 8.67 24.41 6.69
N LEU A 332 8.11 24.11 5.51
CA LEU A 332 8.89 23.66 4.36
C LEU A 332 9.92 24.71 3.94
N LEU A 333 9.56 26.00 3.95
CA LEU A 333 10.49 27.08 3.67
C LEU A 333 11.67 27.08 4.67
N GLY A 334 11.39 26.86 5.95
CA GLY A 334 12.44 26.68 6.98
C GLY A 334 13.39 25.54 6.67
N VAL A 335 12.86 24.42 6.20
CA VAL A 335 13.61 23.23 5.77
C VAL A 335 14.49 23.55 4.55
N VAL A 336 13.93 24.17 3.51
CA VAL A 336 14.68 24.53 2.29
C VAL A 336 15.81 25.50 2.60
N ARG A 337 15.56 26.47 3.48
CA ARG A 337 16.60 27.41 3.98
C ARG A 337 17.70 26.68 4.76
N ALA A 338 17.36 25.62 5.51
CA ALA A 338 18.37 24.80 6.19
C ALA A 338 19.24 24.02 5.20
N LEU A 339 18.68 23.57 4.08
CA LEU A 339 19.45 22.89 3.00
C LEU A 339 20.43 23.85 2.30
N SER A 340 20.13 25.14 2.22
CA SER A 340 20.98 26.13 1.55
C SER A 340 22.13 26.66 2.41
N LYS A 341 22.41 26.03 3.59
CA LYS A 341 23.58 26.31 4.43
C LYS A 341 24.80 25.52 3.92
N ASP A 342 25.96 25.79 4.53
CA ASP A 342 27.18 25.04 4.35
C ASP A 342 27.65 24.88 2.87
N GLU A 343 27.64 26.02 2.14
CA GLU A 343 28.01 26.12 0.71
C GLU A 343 27.06 25.36 -0.24
N ASN A 344 25.89 24.96 0.23
CA ASN A 344 24.88 24.32 -0.61
C ASN A 344 24.04 25.34 -1.37
N VAL A 345 23.48 24.92 -2.49
CA VAL A 345 22.54 25.70 -3.31
C VAL A 345 21.18 25.00 -3.35
N ALA A 346 20.11 25.71 -3.00
CA ALA A 346 18.75 25.24 -3.17
C ALA A 346 18.08 25.98 -4.35
N VAL A 347 17.72 25.24 -5.39
CA VAL A 347 16.95 25.74 -6.54
C VAL A 347 15.55 25.17 -6.44
N VAL A 348 14.54 26.06 -6.39
CA VAL A 348 13.15 25.63 -6.22
C VAL A 348 12.33 26.16 -7.39
N VAL A 349 11.67 25.26 -8.12
CA VAL A 349 10.67 25.64 -9.12
C VAL A 349 9.34 25.74 -8.39
N GLU A 350 8.75 26.96 -8.35
CA GLU A 350 7.57 27.21 -7.53
C GLU A 350 6.69 28.34 -8.07
N HIS A 351 5.43 28.29 -7.66
CA HIS A 351 4.43 29.33 -7.93
C HIS A 351 3.67 29.77 -6.67
N ASP A 352 3.96 29.17 -5.52
CA ASP A 352 3.39 29.56 -4.22
C ASP A 352 3.95 30.91 -3.76
N PRO A 353 3.09 31.89 -3.40
CA PRO A 353 3.53 33.24 -2.98
C PRO A 353 4.46 33.24 -1.77
N GLU A 354 4.25 32.38 -0.78
CA GLU A 354 5.06 32.33 0.44
C GLU A 354 6.48 31.80 0.14
N MET A 355 6.59 30.78 -0.71
CA MET A 355 7.90 30.28 -1.16
C MET A 355 8.65 31.33 -1.99
N ILE A 356 7.97 31.98 -2.94
CA ILE A 356 8.57 33.05 -3.77
C ILE A 356 9.06 34.22 -2.90
N LEU A 357 8.24 34.68 -1.96
CA LEU A 357 8.59 35.77 -1.08
C LEU A 357 9.65 35.42 -0.04
N GLY A 358 9.77 34.13 0.27
CA GLY A 358 10.77 33.58 1.18
C GLY A 358 12.13 33.29 0.56
N ALA A 359 12.27 33.36 -0.76
CA ALA A 359 13.53 33.12 -1.47
C ALA A 359 14.48 34.34 -1.38
N ASP A 360 15.79 34.09 -1.51
CA ASP A 360 16.82 35.15 -1.58
C ASP A 360 16.85 35.80 -2.98
N ARG A 361 16.62 34.99 -4.02
CA ARG A 361 16.61 35.42 -5.43
C ARG A 361 15.49 34.70 -6.17
N VAL A 362 14.87 35.43 -7.10
CA VAL A 362 13.81 34.90 -7.97
C VAL A 362 14.20 35.14 -9.42
N VAL A 363 14.09 34.08 -10.23
CA VAL A 363 14.23 34.12 -11.68
C VAL A 363 12.86 33.74 -12.27
N GLU A 364 12.25 34.65 -13.04
CA GLU A 364 10.96 34.41 -13.69
C GLU A 364 11.14 34.17 -15.18
N LEU A 365 10.57 33.10 -15.65
CA LEU A 365 10.53 32.72 -17.07
C LEU A 365 9.20 33.14 -17.69
N GLY A 366 9.25 33.63 -18.92
CA GLY A 366 8.08 34.13 -19.64
C GLY A 366 8.43 34.50 -21.08
N PRO A 367 7.65 35.50 -21.66
CA PRO A 367 6.42 36.11 -21.11
C PRO A 367 5.18 35.25 -21.16
N GLY A 368 5.16 34.19 -21.97
CA GLY A 368 4.02 33.24 -22.12
C GLY A 368 4.43 31.79 -21.95
N ALA A 369 3.62 30.89 -22.50
CA ALA A 369 3.88 29.46 -22.52
C ALA A 369 4.20 28.95 -23.93
N GLY A 370 4.83 27.77 -24.04
CA GLY A 370 5.22 27.16 -25.32
C GLY A 370 6.19 28.04 -26.11
N GLU A 371 5.92 28.25 -27.39
CA GLU A 371 6.77 29.05 -28.30
C GLU A 371 6.95 30.51 -27.86
N ASN A 372 6.02 31.04 -27.06
CA ASN A 372 6.08 32.41 -26.53
C ASN A 372 6.73 32.47 -25.13
N GLY A 373 7.32 31.40 -24.66
CA GLY A 373 7.99 31.30 -23.36
C GLY A 373 9.52 31.16 -23.50
N GLY A 374 10.15 30.68 -22.43
CA GLY A 374 11.56 30.30 -22.41
C GLY A 374 12.56 31.44 -22.27
N GLN A 375 12.11 32.68 -22.02
CA GLN A 375 12.97 33.87 -21.79
C GLN A 375 12.95 34.25 -20.32
N ILE A 376 14.08 34.73 -19.80
CA ILE A 376 14.14 35.36 -18.47
C ILE A 376 13.51 36.72 -18.57
N VAL A 377 12.38 36.94 -17.92
CA VAL A 377 11.65 38.22 -17.88
C VAL A 377 11.92 39.03 -16.60
N PHE A 378 12.42 38.32 -15.57
CA PHE A 378 12.85 38.95 -14.33
C PHE A 378 13.96 38.14 -13.67
N ASP A 379 14.91 38.83 -13.06
CA ASP A 379 15.98 38.26 -12.23
C ASP A 379 16.33 39.24 -11.13
N GLY A 380 16.09 38.87 -9.85
CA GLY A 380 16.34 39.78 -8.74
C GLY A 380 15.73 39.32 -7.41
N THR A 381 15.60 40.24 -6.47
CA THR A 381 15.02 39.94 -5.15
C THR A 381 13.48 39.86 -5.20
N PRO A 382 12.83 39.14 -4.27
CA PRO A 382 11.36 39.14 -4.16
C PRO A 382 10.75 40.52 -3.99
N ALA A 383 11.43 41.42 -3.27
CA ALA A 383 10.99 42.79 -3.08
C ALA A 383 10.99 43.59 -4.39
N ALA A 384 11.95 43.37 -5.27
CA ALA A 384 12.01 43.95 -6.61
C ALA A 384 10.95 43.32 -7.54
N LEU A 385 10.72 42.03 -7.45
CA LEU A 385 9.68 41.32 -8.20
C LEU A 385 8.28 41.91 -7.94
N ARG A 386 7.94 42.21 -6.69
CA ARG A 386 6.65 42.84 -6.36
C ARG A 386 6.43 44.19 -7.08
N LYS A 387 7.49 44.84 -7.53
CA LYS A 387 7.41 46.11 -8.29
C LYS A 387 7.45 45.92 -9.80
N ALA A 388 7.90 44.76 -10.25
CA ALA A 388 8.06 44.41 -11.68
C ALA A 388 6.71 44.28 -12.40
N GLN A 389 6.68 44.62 -13.68
CA GLN A 389 5.50 44.48 -14.54
C GLN A 389 5.45 43.09 -15.22
N THR A 390 5.73 42.05 -14.45
CA THR A 390 5.67 40.67 -14.89
C THR A 390 4.41 40.00 -14.37
N ALA A 391 4.08 38.80 -14.90
CA ALA A 391 2.89 38.06 -14.51
C ALA A 391 2.89 37.75 -13.00
N THR A 392 4.02 37.26 -12.47
CA THR A 392 4.17 36.93 -11.05
C THR A 392 4.20 38.21 -10.20
N GLY A 393 4.93 39.25 -10.63
CA GLY A 393 4.98 40.51 -9.92
C GLY A 393 3.60 41.19 -9.79
N MET A 394 2.77 41.11 -10.82
CA MET A 394 1.38 41.57 -10.78
C MET A 394 0.52 40.73 -9.85
N ALA A 395 0.65 39.38 -9.92
CA ALA A 395 -0.11 38.46 -9.07
C ALA A 395 0.18 38.69 -7.58
N LEU A 396 1.45 38.90 -7.20
CA LEU A 396 1.88 39.14 -5.82
C LEU A 396 1.41 40.50 -5.25
N ARG A 397 0.88 41.41 -6.10
CA ARG A 397 0.31 42.71 -5.68
C ARG A 397 -1.20 42.65 -5.44
N VAL A 398 -1.87 41.58 -5.89
CA VAL A 398 -3.33 41.45 -5.75
C VAL A 398 -3.67 41.09 -4.31
N ASP A 399 -3.80 42.08 -3.46
CA ASP A 399 -4.36 41.92 -2.11
C ASP A 399 -5.89 41.75 -2.19
N GLY A 400 -6.36 40.59 -1.81
CA GLY A 400 -7.77 40.34 -1.55
C GLY A 400 -8.53 39.64 -2.67
N ALA A 401 -9.21 38.58 -2.28
CA ALA A 401 -10.17 37.86 -3.12
C ALA A 401 -11.22 38.83 -3.68
N ARG A 402 -11.37 38.90 -5.01
CA ARG A 402 -12.51 39.56 -5.63
C ARG A 402 -13.79 38.98 -5.02
N ARG A 403 -14.46 39.75 -4.15
CA ARG A 403 -15.75 39.33 -3.55
C ARG A 403 -16.79 39.25 -4.68
N ARG A 404 -17.06 38.00 -5.09
CA ARG A 404 -18.20 37.73 -5.96
C ARG A 404 -19.47 37.67 -5.10
N PRO A 405 -20.66 38.08 -5.62
CA PRO A 405 -21.90 37.91 -4.90
C PRO A 405 -22.10 36.40 -4.60
N ARG A 406 -22.48 36.08 -3.37
CA ARG A 406 -22.77 34.71 -2.96
C ARG A 406 -24.07 34.27 -3.63
N ARG A 407 -24.06 33.08 -4.21
CA ARG A 407 -25.26 32.44 -4.73
C ARG A 407 -25.98 31.71 -3.60
N GLU A 408 -27.31 31.72 -3.64
CA GLU A 408 -28.11 30.96 -2.69
C GLU A 408 -28.13 29.49 -3.08
N PRO A 409 -27.96 28.57 -2.12
CA PRO A 409 -28.07 27.13 -2.37
C PRO A 409 -29.47 26.75 -2.82
N THR A 410 -29.57 25.83 -3.80
CA THR A 410 -30.83 25.26 -4.25
C THR A 410 -31.26 24.04 -3.44
N GLY A 411 -30.47 23.63 -2.45
CA GLY A 411 -30.70 22.50 -1.57
C GLY A 411 -29.39 21.99 -1.00
N TRP A 412 -29.44 20.88 -0.29
CA TRP A 412 -28.31 20.33 0.43
C TRP A 412 -28.17 18.82 0.18
N ILE A 413 -26.95 18.33 0.15
CA ILE A 413 -26.60 16.92 0.29
C ILE A 413 -26.09 16.76 1.70
N GLU A 414 -26.75 15.97 2.52
CA GLU A 414 -26.39 15.72 3.91
C GLU A 414 -25.76 14.33 4.03
N LEU A 415 -24.56 14.28 4.62
CA LEU A 415 -23.83 13.06 4.97
C LEU A 415 -23.73 13.01 6.49
N LYS A 416 -24.18 11.91 7.12
CA LYS A 416 -24.17 11.74 8.57
C LYS A 416 -23.31 10.55 8.99
N GLY A 417 -22.64 10.70 10.12
CA GLY A 417 -21.90 9.64 10.79
C GLY A 417 -20.71 9.11 9.99
N ALA A 418 -20.07 9.93 9.14
CA ALA A 418 -18.94 9.48 8.32
C ALA A 418 -17.77 9.06 9.21
N SER A 419 -17.36 7.79 9.10
CA SER A 419 -16.34 7.15 9.92
C SER A 419 -15.36 6.38 9.04
N GLY A 420 -14.13 6.29 9.50
CA GLY A 420 -13.06 5.58 8.79
C GLY A 420 -11.79 6.42 8.69
N HIS A 421 -10.65 5.79 8.67
CA HIS A 421 -9.35 6.43 8.86
C HIS A 421 -9.36 7.33 10.11
N ASN A 422 -9.20 8.63 9.94
CA ASN A 422 -9.22 9.61 11.04
C ASN A 422 -10.59 10.32 11.21
N LEU A 423 -11.60 9.98 10.42
CA LEU A 423 -12.96 10.51 10.57
C LEU A 423 -13.63 9.90 11.82
N ARG A 424 -14.22 10.76 12.65
CA ARG A 424 -14.85 10.39 13.91
C ARG A 424 -16.32 10.73 13.89
N SER A 425 -17.14 9.93 13.17
CA SER A 425 -18.58 10.14 13.04
C SER A 425 -18.94 11.58 12.63
N VAL A 426 -18.35 12.02 11.49
CA VAL A 426 -18.48 13.40 11.01
C VAL A 426 -19.78 13.59 10.27
N ASP A 427 -20.56 14.61 10.66
CA ASP A 427 -21.70 15.12 9.91
C ASP A 427 -21.27 16.27 9.02
N ALA A 428 -21.68 16.25 7.75
CA ALA A 428 -21.37 17.29 6.79
C ALA A 428 -22.52 17.56 5.84
N ALA A 429 -22.76 18.83 5.52
CA ALA A 429 -23.76 19.25 4.56
C ALA A 429 -23.09 20.01 3.40
N PHE A 430 -23.39 19.59 2.18
CA PHE A 430 -22.83 20.16 0.95
C PHE A 430 -23.95 20.89 0.17
N PRO A 431 -23.86 22.22 0.03
CA PRO A 431 -24.90 22.99 -0.64
C PRO A 431 -24.90 22.74 -2.16
N ARG A 432 -26.06 22.59 -2.75
CA ARG A 432 -26.25 22.42 -4.20
C ARG A 432 -26.36 23.77 -4.92
N GLY A 433 -25.94 23.83 -6.17
CA GLY A 433 -26.05 25.02 -7.01
C GLY A 433 -24.95 26.07 -6.74
N VAL A 434 -24.06 25.80 -5.81
CA VAL A 434 -22.95 26.66 -5.42
C VAL A 434 -21.63 25.89 -5.37
N MET A 435 -20.51 26.60 -5.35
CA MET A 435 -19.19 26.02 -5.18
C MET A 435 -18.90 25.83 -3.69
N THR A 436 -18.52 24.62 -3.30
CA THR A 436 -18.08 24.28 -1.94
C THR A 436 -16.59 23.95 -1.95
N CYS A 437 -15.83 24.59 -1.05
CA CYS A 437 -14.43 24.28 -0.83
C CYS A 437 -14.27 23.56 0.51
N VAL A 438 -13.64 22.37 0.51
CA VAL A 438 -13.31 21.61 1.71
C VAL A 438 -11.84 21.88 2.03
N THR A 439 -11.57 22.53 3.15
CA THR A 439 -10.22 22.98 3.56
C THR A 439 -9.79 22.31 4.86
N GLY A 440 -8.52 22.42 5.18
CA GLY A 440 -7.90 21.91 6.41
C GLY A 440 -6.45 21.49 6.18
N VAL A 441 -5.71 21.29 7.25
CA VAL A 441 -4.29 20.85 7.20
C VAL A 441 -4.12 19.49 6.50
N SER A 442 -2.91 19.20 6.06
CA SER A 442 -2.59 17.88 5.48
C SER A 442 -2.92 16.78 6.49
N GLY A 443 -3.50 15.67 6.01
CA GLY A 443 -3.92 14.56 6.88
C GLY A 443 -5.19 14.78 7.70
N SER A 444 -5.90 15.92 7.58
CA SER A 444 -7.13 16.20 8.36
C SER A 444 -8.37 15.38 7.97
N GLY A 445 -8.29 14.53 6.92
CA GLY A 445 -9.40 13.67 6.49
C GLY A 445 -10.24 14.23 5.35
N LYS A 446 -9.83 15.32 4.67
CA LYS A 446 -10.56 15.91 3.52
C LYS A 446 -10.85 14.89 2.42
N SER A 447 -9.83 14.14 2.00
CA SER A 447 -9.97 13.11 0.96
C SER A 447 -10.86 11.96 1.43
N SER A 448 -10.71 11.53 2.68
CA SER A 448 -11.54 10.47 3.27
C SER A 448 -13.01 10.88 3.32
N LEU A 449 -13.31 12.13 3.66
CA LEU A 449 -14.69 12.63 3.68
C LEU A 449 -15.29 12.76 2.27
N VAL A 450 -14.53 13.33 1.32
CA VAL A 450 -15.10 13.69 0.00
C VAL A 450 -14.91 12.57 -1.02
N LEU A 451 -13.66 12.07 -1.20
CA LEU A 451 -13.34 11.12 -2.27
C LEU A 451 -13.62 9.67 -1.88
N GLU A 452 -13.51 9.33 -0.58
CA GLU A 452 -13.65 7.96 -0.11
C GLU A 452 -15.00 7.69 0.58
N THR A 453 -15.75 8.74 0.98
CA THR A 453 -17.09 8.59 1.57
C THR A 453 -18.17 9.19 0.68
N LEU A 454 -18.20 10.52 0.51
CA LEU A 454 -19.28 11.22 -0.20
C LEU A 454 -19.42 10.76 -1.65
N LEU A 455 -18.33 10.81 -2.42
CA LEU A 455 -18.34 10.50 -3.86
C LEU A 455 -18.84 9.07 -4.12
N PRO A 456 -18.25 8.00 -3.53
CA PRO A 456 -18.72 6.64 -3.79
C PRO A 456 -20.10 6.36 -3.20
N ALA A 457 -20.51 7.02 -2.10
CA ALA A 457 -21.86 6.88 -1.56
C ALA A 457 -22.90 7.43 -2.54
N VAL A 458 -22.67 8.61 -3.14
CA VAL A 458 -23.55 9.20 -4.17
C VAL A 458 -23.53 8.35 -5.43
N GLN A 459 -22.36 7.88 -5.89
CA GLN A 459 -22.24 6.99 -7.06
C GLN A 459 -23.10 5.74 -6.91
N ARG A 460 -23.02 5.08 -5.74
CA ARG A 460 -23.79 3.88 -5.43
C ARG A 460 -25.30 4.15 -5.45
N LYS A 461 -25.73 5.27 -4.87
CA LYS A 461 -27.16 5.65 -4.82
C LYS A 461 -27.72 6.02 -6.19
N LEU A 462 -26.90 6.58 -7.09
CA LEU A 462 -27.28 6.90 -8.47
C LEU A 462 -27.11 5.71 -9.44
N GLY A 463 -26.66 4.54 -8.98
CA GLY A 463 -26.41 3.39 -9.85
C GLY A 463 -25.22 3.58 -10.81
N VAL A 464 -24.36 4.56 -10.54
CA VAL A 464 -23.17 4.84 -11.35
C VAL A 464 -22.02 3.95 -10.87
N LYS A 465 -21.19 3.48 -11.79
CA LYS A 465 -20.04 2.65 -11.48
C LYS A 465 -19.10 3.38 -10.51
N SER A 466 -18.90 2.82 -9.33
CA SER A 466 -17.95 3.29 -8.33
C SER A 466 -16.63 2.48 -8.37
N ASN A 467 -15.53 3.12 -8.04
CA ASN A 467 -14.21 2.46 -7.94
C ASN A 467 -13.99 1.74 -6.60
N GLY A 468 -14.92 1.84 -5.65
CA GLY A 468 -14.84 1.20 -4.33
C GLY A 468 -16.12 1.37 -3.53
N ALA A 469 -16.21 0.67 -2.39
CA ALA A 469 -17.25 0.92 -1.40
C ALA A 469 -16.95 2.25 -0.68
N PRO A 470 -17.98 3.03 -0.32
CA PRO A 470 -17.79 4.19 0.55
C PRO A 470 -17.29 3.75 1.93
N LEU A 471 -16.54 4.61 2.60
CA LEU A 471 -16.25 4.43 4.02
C LEU A 471 -17.56 4.42 4.83
N ASP A 472 -17.50 3.89 6.05
CA ASP A 472 -18.66 3.75 6.92
C ASP A 472 -19.33 5.10 7.18
N HIS A 473 -20.65 5.14 7.08
CA HIS A 473 -21.48 6.32 7.32
C HIS A 473 -22.92 5.88 7.66
N GLU A 474 -23.60 6.65 8.45
CA GLU A 474 -24.97 6.33 8.88
C GLU A 474 -25.97 6.54 7.74
N SER A 475 -25.94 7.71 7.10
CA SER A 475 -26.87 8.02 6.03
C SER A 475 -26.36 9.10 5.09
N ILE A 476 -26.91 9.10 3.86
CA ILE A 476 -26.75 10.18 2.89
C ILE A 476 -28.10 10.54 2.29
N SER A 477 -28.43 11.84 2.21
CA SER A 477 -29.67 12.35 1.68
C SER A 477 -29.49 13.57 0.76
N GLY A 478 -30.56 14.06 0.13
CA GLY A 478 -30.57 15.27 -0.70
C GLY A 478 -29.97 15.15 -2.10
N PHE A 479 -29.66 13.96 -2.57
CA PHE A 479 -29.07 13.68 -3.89
C PHE A 479 -30.09 13.37 -5.00
N ALA A 480 -31.40 13.25 -4.70
CA ALA A 480 -32.42 12.80 -5.65
C ALA A 480 -32.54 13.65 -6.94
N SER A 481 -32.13 14.92 -6.89
CA SER A 481 -32.12 15.80 -8.08
C SER A 481 -30.79 15.75 -8.87
N LEU A 482 -29.83 14.92 -8.47
CA LEU A 482 -28.61 14.76 -9.22
C LEU A 482 -28.80 13.74 -10.34
N HIS A 483 -28.43 14.11 -11.55
CA HIS A 483 -28.46 13.23 -12.72
C HIS A 483 -27.15 12.47 -12.94
N GLY A 484 -26.09 12.83 -12.22
CA GLY A 484 -24.80 12.19 -12.31
C GLY A 484 -23.80 12.77 -11.32
N VAL A 485 -22.68 12.10 -11.16
CA VAL A 485 -21.55 12.54 -10.35
C VAL A 485 -20.25 12.22 -11.07
N VAL A 486 -19.34 13.19 -11.11
CA VAL A 486 -18.04 13.07 -11.76
C VAL A 486 -16.96 13.35 -10.73
N GLY A 487 -16.03 12.41 -10.56
CA GLY A 487 -14.81 12.58 -9.79
C GLY A 487 -13.66 12.94 -10.73
N VAL A 488 -12.94 14.01 -10.42
CA VAL A 488 -11.68 14.37 -11.09
C VAL A 488 -10.60 14.35 -10.03
N ASP A 489 -9.57 13.56 -10.27
CA ASP A 489 -8.43 13.40 -9.37
C ASP A 489 -7.13 13.90 -10.03
N GLN A 490 -6.04 13.88 -9.29
CA GLN A 490 -4.70 14.26 -9.77
C GLN A 490 -3.96 13.08 -10.43
N ALA A 491 -4.63 11.95 -10.68
CA ALA A 491 -4.00 10.80 -11.29
C ALA A 491 -3.58 11.11 -12.73
N PRO A 492 -2.41 10.65 -13.19
CA PRO A 492 -1.99 10.80 -14.58
C PRO A 492 -3.02 10.20 -15.54
N LEU A 493 -3.26 10.85 -16.67
CA LEU A 493 -4.26 10.46 -17.68
C LEU A 493 -4.01 9.08 -18.34
N GLY A 494 -3.08 8.33 -17.87
CA GLY A 494 -2.71 6.99 -18.33
C GLY A 494 -1.19 6.86 -18.44
N ARG A 495 -0.71 5.63 -18.27
CA ARG A 495 0.73 5.31 -18.33
C ARG A 495 1.15 4.71 -19.66
N THR A 496 0.36 4.90 -20.72
CA THR A 496 0.73 4.38 -22.05
C THR A 496 1.45 5.47 -22.83
N SER A 497 2.57 5.14 -23.45
CA SER A 497 3.33 6.00 -24.37
C SER A 497 2.47 6.62 -25.48
N ARG A 498 1.35 5.98 -25.82
CA ARG A 498 0.38 6.40 -26.85
C ARG A 498 -0.74 7.29 -26.30
N GLY A 499 -0.80 7.52 -25.00
CA GLY A 499 -1.82 8.36 -24.36
C GLY A 499 -1.51 9.83 -24.55
N ASN A 500 -2.39 10.56 -25.22
CA ASN A 500 -2.33 12.02 -25.35
C ASN A 500 -3.70 12.65 -25.09
N ALA A 501 -3.74 13.97 -24.91
CA ALA A 501 -4.98 14.71 -24.62
C ALA A 501 -6.08 14.46 -25.67
N ALA A 502 -5.73 14.43 -26.95
CA ALA A 502 -6.70 14.20 -28.04
C ALA A 502 -7.30 12.78 -28.00
N THR A 503 -6.51 11.77 -27.59
CA THR A 503 -7.00 10.41 -27.37
C THR A 503 -7.94 10.36 -26.17
N TYR A 504 -7.59 11.00 -25.07
CA TYR A 504 -8.41 11.05 -23.86
C TYR A 504 -9.76 11.75 -24.11
N LEU A 505 -9.73 12.89 -24.80
CA LEU A 505 -10.92 13.67 -25.19
C LEU A 505 -11.69 13.07 -26.36
N LYS A 506 -11.23 11.92 -26.92
CA LYS A 506 -11.80 11.25 -28.09
C LYS A 506 -11.86 12.13 -29.37
N ILE A 507 -11.06 13.17 -29.42
CA ILE A 507 -10.97 14.09 -30.58
C ILE A 507 -10.53 13.32 -31.83
N TRP A 508 -9.57 12.39 -31.69
CA TRP A 508 -9.11 11.53 -32.78
C TRP A 508 -10.22 10.71 -33.42
N ASP A 509 -11.29 10.34 -32.70
CA ASP A 509 -12.40 9.58 -33.28
C ASP A 509 -13.17 10.42 -34.31
N VAL A 510 -13.29 11.72 -34.09
CA VAL A 510 -13.93 12.67 -35.01
C VAL A 510 -13.04 12.85 -36.25
N PHE A 511 -11.75 13.11 -36.05
CA PHE A 511 -10.82 13.27 -37.16
C PHE A 511 -10.72 12.01 -38.03
N ARG A 512 -10.53 10.83 -37.43
CA ARG A 512 -10.48 9.56 -38.16
C ARG A 512 -11.71 9.30 -39.04
N LYS A 513 -12.91 9.62 -38.53
CA LYS A 513 -14.15 9.52 -39.30
C LYS A 513 -14.16 10.49 -40.48
N ARG A 514 -13.70 11.73 -40.26
CA ARG A 514 -13.63 12.74 -41.31
C ARG A 514 -12.63 12.35 -42.41
N PHE A 515 -11.43 11.90 -42.04
CA PHE A 515 -10.42 11.43 -43.01
C PHE A 515 -10.92 10.21 -43.79
N ALA A 516 -11.55 9.24 -43.14
CA ALA A 516 -12.15 8.08 -43.83
C ALA A 516 -13.34 8.44 -44.74
N ALA A 517 -13.96 9.59 -44.54
CA ALA A 517 -15.05 10.07 -45.40
C ALA A 517 -14.60 10.83 -46.63
N THR A 518 -13.31 11.10 -46.81
CA THR A 518 -12.77 11.76 -48.01
C THR A 518 -12.94 10.88 -49.25
N PRO A 519 -13.11 11.46 -50.47
CA PRO A 519 -13.29 10.68 -51.69
C PRO A 519 -12.17 9.67 -51.93
N LEU A 520 -10.91 10.11 -51.77
CA LEU A 520 -9.73 9.26 -51.94
C LEU A 520 -9.67 8.09 -50.94
N ALA A 521 -10.07 8.33 -49.66
CA ALA A 521 -10.09 7.28 -48.66
C ALA A 521 -11.17 6.24 -48.97
N ARG A 522 -12.31 6.66 -49.47
CA ARG A 522 -13.41 5.76 -49.89
C ARG A 522 -13.00 4.92 -51.11
N GLU A 523 -12.41 5.54 -52.10
CA GLU A 523 -11.89 4.85 -53.28
C GLU A 523 -10.87 3.77 -52.94
N ARG A 524 -9.96 4.07 -51.98
CA ARG A 524 -8.94 3.14 -51.50
C ARG A 524 -9.41 2.18 -50.41
N GLY A 525 -10.69 2.25 -49.98
CA GLY A 525 -11.26 1.39 -48.95
C GLY A 525 -10.72 1.64 -47.55
N TYR A 526 -10.15 2.82 -47.26
CA TYR A 526 -9.58 3.15 -45.97
C TYR A 526 -10.67 3.43 -44.94
N LYS A 527 -10.73 2.58 -43.92
CA LYS A 527 -11.65 2.73 -42.79
C LYS A 527 -11.05 3.65 -41.71
N PRO A 528 -11.84 4.15 -40.71
CA PRO A 528 -11.31 5.00 -39.63
C PRO A 528 -10.11 4.40 -38.91
N GLY A 529 -10.00 3.06 -38.78
CA GLY A 529 -8.84 2.39 -38.16
C GLY A 529 -7.52 2.60 -38.89
N PHE A 530 -7.55 2.84 -40.25
CA PHE A 530 -6.37 3.13 -41.03
C PHE A 530 -5.67 4.45 -40.60
N PHE A 531 -6.44 5.39 -40.08
CA PHE A 531 -5.95 6.66 -39.56
C PHE A 531 -5.66 6.63 -38.04
N SER A 532 -5.35 5.45 -37.49
CA SER A 532 -5.10 5.25 -36.08
C SER A 532 -3.71 4.69 -35.81
N PHE A 533 -2.93 5.40 -35.01
CA PHE A 533 -1.63 4.91 -34.55
C PHE A 533 -1.74 3.80 -33.48
N ASN A 534 -2.96 3.43 -33.05
CA ASN A 534 -3.19 2.36 -32.08
C ASN A 534 -3.62 1.02 -32.72
N VAL A 535 -3.99 1.01 -33.99
CA VAL A 535 -4.58 -0.15 -34.68
C VAL A 535 -3.65 -0.67 -35.76
N ALA A 536 -3.46 -1.98 -35.81
CA ALA A 536 -2.69 -2.62 -36.88
C ALA A 536 -3.27 -2.24 -38.27
N GLY A 537 -2.42 -1.98 -39.25
CA GLY A 537 -2.81 -1.50 -40.57
C GLY A 537 -2.99 0.02 -40.69
N GLY A 538 -2.95 0.76 -39.56
CA GLY A 538 -2.93 2.23 -39.54
C GLY A 538 -1.73 2.80 -38.81
N ARG A 539 -1.12 2.02 -37.94
CA ARG A 539 0.06 2.38 -37.15
C ARG A 539 1.36 1.99 -37.89
N CYS A 540 2.42 2.68 -37.56
CA CYS A 540 3.76 2.21 -37.90
C CYS A 540 4.03 0.85 -37.24
N GLU A 541 4.43 -0.16 -38.04
CA GLU A 541 4.65 -1.50 -37.49
C GLU A 541 6.02 -1.64 -36.80
N ALA A 542 7.03 -0.80 -37.11
CA ALA A 542 8.30 -0.77 -36.39
C ALA A 542 8.12 -0.35 -34.94
N CYS A 543 7.66 0.87 -34.68
CA CYS A 543 7.42 1.34 -33.32
C CYS A 543 6.03 0.95 -32.76
N ARG A 544 5.21 0.25 -33.51
CA ARG A 544 3.83 -0.15 -33.16
C ARG A 544 2.93 1.00 -32.74
N GLY A 545 3.24 2.21 -33.19
CA GLY A 545 2.48 3.42 -32.89
C GLY A 545 2.98 4.22 -31.69
N ASP A 546 4.12 3.89 -31.11
CA ASP A 546 4.74 4.62 -30.02
C ASP A 546 5.50 5.89 -30.48
N GLY A 547 5.87 5.96 -31.76
CA GLY A 547 6.67 7.05 -32.33
C GLY A 547 8.14 7.02 -31.91
N ALA A 548 8.48 6.13 -30.99
CA ALA A 548 9.83 5.99 -30.45
C ALA A 548 10.17 4.53 -30.18
N GLU A 549 11.44 4.22 -30.12
CA GLU A 549 11.99 2.95 -29.67
C GLU A 549 12.73 3.17 -28.36
N THR A 550 12.36 2.42 -27.31
CA THR A 550 12.99 2.47 -26.01
C THR A 550 13.95 1.30 -25.85
N VAL A 551 15.21 1.59 -25.59
CA VAL A 551 16.22 0.60 -25.22
C VAL A 551 16.31 0.56 -23.70
N GLU A 552 15.80 -0.51 -23.10
CA GLU A 552 15.89 -0.73 -21.65
C GLU A 552 17.34 -1.06 -21.26
N MET A 553 17.90 -0.23 -20.41
CA MET A 553 19.26 -0.41 -19.87
C MET A 553 19.16 -0.93 -18.43
N GLN A 554 19.64 -2.15 -18.18
CA GLN A 554 19.50 -2.83 -16.89
C GLN A 554 20.04 -2.05 -15.67
N PHE A 555 20.98 -1.13 -15.88
CA PHE A 555 21.67 -0.37 -14.81
C PHE A 555 21.74 1.14 -15.06
N LEU A 556 21.18 1.63 -16.16
CA LEU A 556 21.15 3.05 -16.54
C LEU A 556 19.72 3.45 -16.89
N ALA A 557 19.47 4.75 -17.01
CA ALA A 557 18.19 5.23 -17.50
C ALA A 557 17.94 4.74 -18.92
N ASP A 558 16.70 4.34 -19.21
CA ASP A 558 16.28 3.91 -20.54
C ASP A 558 16.57 5.00 -21.57
N VAL A 559 17.08 4.61 -22.73
CA VAL A 559 17.35 5.54 -23.83
C VAL A 559 16.22 5.45 -24.85
N VAL A 560 15.65 6.59 -25.18
CA VAL A 560 14.52 6.71 -26.10
C VAL A 560 14.99 7.37 -27.39
N PHE A 561 14.81 6.70 -28.51
CA PHE A 561 15.12 7.21 -29.85
C PHE A 561 13.83 7.41 -30.64
N SER A 562 13.74 8.47 -31.44
CA SER A 562 12.65 8.61 -32.41
C SER A 562 12.65 7.43 -33.36
N CYS A 563 11.48 6.93 -33.72
CA CYS A 563 11.38 5.79 -34.65
C CYS A 563 11.96 6.16 -36.04
N PRO A 564 12.92 5.40 -36.56
CA PRO A 564 13.56 5.74 -37.83
C PRO A 564 12.62 5.64 -39.04
N GLU A 565 11.53 4.87 -38.92
CA GLU A 565 10.59 4.67 -40.03
C GLU A 565 9.48 5.71 -40.10
N CYS A 566 8.96 6.19 -38.95
CA CYS A 566 7.85 7.15 -38.96
C CYS A 566 8.23 8.54 -38.45
N GLN A 567 9.46 8.72 -37.97
CA GLN A 567 10.13 9.95 -37.49
C GLN A 567 9.30 10.79 -36.54
#